data_db7a5c267e75a5003d7d3b3f94cccb4f
#
_entry.id   db7a5c267e75a5003d7d3b3f94cccb4f
#
_cell.length_a   1.000
_cell.length_b   1.000
_cell.length_c   1.000
_cell.angle_alpha   90.00
_cell.angle_beta   90.00
_cell.angle_gamma   90.00
#
_symmetry.space_group_name_H-M   'P 1'
#
loop_
_entity.id
_entity.type
_entity.pdbx_description
1 polymer ?
#
loop_
_entity_poly.entity_id
_entity_poly.type
_entity_poly.pdbx_seq_one_letter_code
_entity_poly.pdbx_strand_id
1 'polypeptide(L)'
;YKDLSYSMETKGGALDIESEEIQDLVKSVKTSADIKKSIETILAQKKSYRISRILEIILAGAISIGASDIHIEPEDAEVRLRYRLDGVLNDILNIDHITYNLLLSRIKLISNLKLNIKGKAQDGRFSIKLGDVEIEIRTSLLPGGYGESVVFRVLNPNAISVSLEELGI
;
A
#
# COMPACT_ATOMS: atom_id res chain seq x y z
N TYR A 1 1.94 -9.78 21.85
CA TYR A 1 2.02 -11.11 21.24
C TYR A 1 1.15 -11.22 20.00
N LYS A 2 -0.01 -10.58 19.97
CA LYS A 2 -0.80 -10.47 18.77
C LYS A 2 -0.03 -9.71 17.68
N ASP A 3 0.77 -8.73 18.08
CA ASP A 3 1.60 -7.97 17.16
C ASP A 3 2.72 -8.82 16.57
N LEU A 4 3.30 -9.71 17.37
CA LEU A 4 4.31 -10.64 16.89
C LEU A 4 3.75 -11.66 15.92
N SER A 5 2.58 -12.21 16.23
CA SER A 5 1.87 -13.12 15.34
C SER A 5 1.55 -12.46 14.02
N TYR A 6 1.06 -11.23 14.07
CA TYR A 6 0.73 -10.45 12.88
C TYR A 6 1.98 -10.09 12.08
N SER A 7 3.07 -9.73 12.77
CA SER A 7 4.35 -9.42 12.14
C SER A 7 4.97 -10.64 11.44
N MET A 8 4.71 -11.84 11.95
CA MET A 8 5.19 -13.07 11.34
C MET A 8 4.48 -13.40 10.03
N GLU A 9 3.24 -12.94 9.86
CA GLU A 9 2.50 -13.10 8.61
C GLU A 9 3.01 -12.16 7.53
N THR A 10 3.64 -11.05 7.91
CA THR A 10 4.23 -10.08 6.98
C THR A 10 5.72 -10.38 6.86
N LYS A 11 6.06 -11.38 6.07
CA LYS A 11 7.46 -11.71 5.79
C LYS A 11 8.06 -10.74 4.79
N GLY A 12 9.37 -10.46 4.92
CA GLY A 12 10.08 -9.69 3.92
C GLY A 12 9.95 -10.32 2.55
N GLY A 13 9.62 -9.51 1.54
CA GLY A 13 9.47 -9.95 0.17
C GLY A 13 8.08 -10.43 -0.23
N ALA A 14 7.15 -10.58 0.71
CA ALA A 14 5.80 -11.04 0.41
C ALA A 14 4.76 -10.45 1.34
N LEU A 15 3.60 -10.15 0.79
CA LEU A 15 2.43 -9.68 1.56
C LEU A 15 1.23 -10.52 1.13
N ASP A 16 0.71 -11.33 2.05
CA ASP A 16 -0.50 -12.12 1.85
C ASP A 16 -1.71 -11.36 2.38
N ILE A 17 -2.65 -11.07 1.51
CA ILE A 17 -3.91 -10.44 1.89
C ILE A 17 -4.97 -11.53 1.97
N GLU A 18 -5.06 -12.18 3.13
CA GLU A 18 -5.99 -13.27 3.37
C GLU A 18 -7.27 -12.82 4.06
N SER A 19 -7.30 -11.60 4.58
CA SER A 19 -8.47 -11.07 5.26
C SER A 19 -9.67 -11.01 4.31
N GLU A 20 -10.76 -11.72 4.66
CA GLU A 20 -12.00 -11.65 3.90
C GLU A 20 -12.54 -10.23 3.86
N GLU A 21 -12.37 -9.50 4.95
CA GLU A 21 -12.77 -8.10 5.06
C GLU A 21 -12.08 -7.23 3.99
N ILE A 22 -10.77 -7.40 3.82
CA ILE A 22 -10.02 -6.66 2.80
C ILE A 22 -10.41 -7.13 1.40
N GLN A 23 -10.57 -8.43 1.19
CA GLN A 23 -10.96 -8.98 -0.12
C GLN A 23 -12.37 -8.51 -0.51
N ASP A 24 -13.31 -8.50 0.42
CA ASP A 24 -14.66 -8.00 0.18
C ASP A 24 -14.65 -6.50 -0.11
N LEU A 25 -13.83 -5.75 0.60
CA LEU A 25 -13.67 -4.32 0.41
C LEU A 25 -13.11 -4.03 -0.98
N VAL A 26 -12.12 -4.79 -1.43
CA VAL A 26 -11.54 -4.66 -2.78
C VAL A 26 -12.60 -4.90 -3.86
N LYS A 27 -13.48 -5.88 -3.67
CA LYS A 27 -14.57 -6.15 -4.60
C LYS A 27 -15.57 -4.99 -4.70
N SER A 28 -15.79 -4.29 -3.60
CA SER A 28 -16.73 -3.16 -3.56
C SER A 28 -16.10 -1.84 -3.99
N VAL A 29 -14.77 -1.74 -3.97
CA VAL A 29 -14.04 -0.52 -4.34
C VAL A 29 -14.04 -0.36 -5.86
N LYS A 30 -14.53 0.77 -6.35
CA LYS A 30 -14.57 1.10 -7.77
C LYS A 30 -13.91 2.42 -8.11
N THR A 31 -13.75 3.30 -7.11
CA THR A 31 -13.21 4.65 -7.30
C THR A 31 -12.20 4.98 -6.22
N SER A 32 -11.40 6.01 -6.46
CA SER A 32 -10.46 6.52 -5.47
C SER A 32 -11.17 7.05 -4.22
N ALA A 33 -12.38 7.56 -4.37
CA ALA A 33 -13.19 8.02 -3.23
C ALA A 33 -13.55 6.88 -2.29
N ASP A 34 -13.83 5.70 -2.83
CA ASP A 34 -14.11 4.50 -2.03
C ASP A 34 -12.90 4.09 -1.20
N ILE A 35 -11.71 4.18 -1.78
CA ILE A 35 -10.45 3.88 -1.09
C ILE A 35 -10.20 4.87 0.03
N LYS A 36 -10.39 6.16 -0.24
CA LYS A 36 -10.26 7.21 0.77
C LYS A 36 -11.16 6.93 1.97
N LYS A 37 -12.43 6.62 1.72
CA LYS A 37 -13.40 6.32 2.77
C LYS A 37 -12.99 5.11 3.60
N SER A 38 -12.50 4.07 2.95
CA SER A 38 -12.05 2.84 3.61
C SER A 38 -10.87 3.12 4.52
N ILE A 39 -9.88 3.87 4.05
CA ILE A 39 -8.71 4.23 4.85
C ILE A 39 -9.11 5.11 6.03
N GLU A 40 -9.96 6.09 5.82
CA GLU A 40 -10.45 6.98 6.89
C GLU A 40 -11.16 6.17 7.99
N THR A 41 -11.94 5.16 7.61
CA THR A 41 -12.60 4.28 8.56
C THR A 41 -11.58 3.52 9.42
N ILE A 42 -10.51 3.01 8.81
CA ILE A 42 -9.45 2.30 9.53
C ILE A 42 -8.66 3.25 10.43
N LEU A 43 -8.39 4.46 9.94
CA LEU A 43 -7.67 5.49 10.74
C LEU A 43 -8.44 5.87 12.01
N ALA A 44 -9.76 5.82 11.97
CA ALA A 44 -10.60 6.10 13.14
C ALA A 44 -10.55 4.99 14.18
N GLN A 45 -10.11 3.78 13.81
CA GLN A 45 -10.00 2.64 14.72
C GLN A 45 -8.68 2.69 15.49
N LYS A 46 -8.73 2.46 16.79
CA LYS A 46 -7.54 2.39 17.64
C LYS A 46 -7.15 0.92 17.88
N LYS A 47 -6.75 0.22 16.82
CA LYS A 47 -6.34 -1.18 16.91
C LYS A 47 -4.87 -1.30 16.55
N SER A 48 -4.17 -2.24 17.19
CA SER A 48 -2.72 -2.43 17.00
C SER A 48 -2.34 -2.80 15.56
N TYR A 49 -3.23 -3.44 14.83
CA TYR A 49 -2.98 -3.88 13.45
C TYR A 49 -3.47 -2.88 12.39
N ARG A 50 -3.94 -1.68 12.79
CA ARG A 50 -4.48 -0.72 11.82
C ARG A 50 -3.47 -0.30 10.76
N ILE A 51 -2.20 -0.20 11.10
CA ILE A 51 -1.14 0.21 10.16
C ILE A 51 -1.00 -0.80 9.03
N SER A 52 -0.97 -2.09 9.36
CA SER A 52 -0.90 -3.14 8.35
C SER A 52 -2.16 -3.17 7.48
N ARG A 53 -3.31 -2.94 8.08
CA ARG A 53 -4.57 -2.86 7.32
C ARG A 53 -4.59 -1.68 6.36
N ILE A 54 -4.11 -0.52 6.80
CA ILE A 54 -4.01 0.66 5.93
C ILE A 54 -3.12 0.33 4.72
N LEU A 55 -1.97 -0.27 4.96
CA LEU A 55 -1.06 -0.65 3.87
C LEU A 55 -1.73 -1.64 2.92
N GLU A 56 -2.42 -2.65 3.44
CA GLU A 56 -3.14 -3.64 2.63
C GLU A 56 -4.21 -2.97 1.76
N ILE A 57 -4.95 -2.02 2.31
CA ILE A 57 -5.99 -1.29 1.57
C ILE A 57 -5.37 -0.40 0.49
N ILE A 58 -4.29 0.29 0.80
CA ILE A 58 -3.58 1.13 -0.18
C ILE A 58 -3.17 0.29 -1.38
N LEU A 59 -2.56 -0.86 -1.13
CA LEU A 59 -2.04 -1.73 -2.19
C LEU A 59 -3.16 -2.45 -2.93
N ALA A 60 -4.05 -3.10 -2.20
CA ALA A 60 -5.15 -3.86 -2.80
C ALA A 60 -6.12 -2.94 -3.55
N GLY A 61 -6.40 -1.76 -2.98
CA GLY A 61 -7.23 -0.77 -3.63
C GLY A 61 -6.65 -0.27 -4.95
N ALA A 62 -5.35 0.00 -4.97
CA ALA A 62 -4.66 0.44 -6.18
C ALA A 62 -4.74 -0.63 -7.27
N ILE A 63 -4.51 -1.89 -6.89
CA ILE A 63 -4.62 -3.02 -7.83
C ILE A 63 -6.04 -3.13 -8.36
N SER A 64 -7.04 -3.02 -7.50
CA SER A 64 -8.44 -3.17 -7.85
C SER A 64 -8.91 -2.15 -8.89
N ILE A 65 -8.45 -0.92 -8.81
CA ILE A 65 -8.85 0.13 -9.76
C ILE A 65 -7.86 0.33 -10.90
N GLY A 66 -6.82 -0.51 -10.98
CA GLY A 66 -5.88 -0.51 -12.10
C GLY A 66 -4.83 0.60 -12.05
N ALA A 67 -4.43 1.04 -10.87
CA ALA A 67 -3.37 2.02 -10.73
C ALA A 67 -2.02 1.42 -11.16
N SER A 68 -1.23 2.17 -11.90
CA SER A 68 0.11 1.74 -12.30
C SER A 68 1.17 2.07 -11.25
N ASP A 69 0.98 3.15 -10.51
CA ASP A 69 1.92 3.61 -9.48
C ASP A 69 1.15 4.17 -8.29
N ILE A 70 1.79 4.08 -7.12
CA ILE A 70 1.32 4.67 -5.88
C ILE A 70 2.41 5.61 -5.38
N HIS A 71 2.08 6.86 -5.14
CA HIS A 71 3.02 7.86 -4.62
C HIS A 71 2.60 8.28 -3.22
N ILE A 72 3.51 8.17 -2.28
CA ILE A 72 3.29 8.64 -0.90
C ILE A 72 4.41 9.62 -0.59
N GLU A 73 4.08 10.91 -0.51
CA GLU A 73 5.07 11.98 -0.36
C GLU A 73 4.80 12.81 0.89
N PRO A 74 5.77 12.84 1.85
CA PRO A 74 5.65 13.77 2.98
C PRO A 74 5.79 15.21 2.51
N GLU A 75 4.88 16.05 2.98
CA GLU A 75 4.91 17.49 2.81
C GLU A 75 5.00 18.14 4.19
N ASP A 76 5.00 19.47 4.26
CA ASP A 76 5.18 20.17 5.53
C ASP A 76 4.15 19.75 6.59
N ALA A 77 2.87 19.87 6.29
CA ALA A 77 1.80 19.61 7.25
C ALA A 77 1.36 18.13 7.27
N GLU A 78 1.30 17.50 6.12
CA GLU A 78 0.74 16.15 5.96
C GLU A 78 1.52 15.35 4.93
N VAL A 79 1.16 14.08 4.81
CA VAL A 79 1.72 13.16 3.81
C VAL A 79 0.65 12.92 2.77
N ARG A 80 0.98 13.15 1.52
CA ARG A 80 0.04 13.02 0.40
C ARG A 80 0.11 11.63 -0.22
N LEU A 81 -1.04 10.97 -0.34
CA LEU A 81 -1.17 9.70 -1.07
C LEU A 81 -1.84 9.96 -2.41
N ARG A 82 -1.20 9.52 -3.49
CA ARG A 82 -1.73 9.66 -4.85
C ARG A 82 -1.59 8.33 -5.60
N TYR A 83 -2.53 8.08 -6.50
CA TYR A 83 -2.47 6.96 -7.43
C TYR A 83 -2.33 7.48 -8.85
N ARG A 84 -1.54 6.79 -9.66
CA ARG A 84 -1.49 7.06 -11.10
C ARG A 84 -2.53 6.19 -11.79
N LEU A 85 -3.54 6.83 -12.33
CA LEU A 85 -4.63 6.18 -13.06
C LEU A 85 -4.62 6.71 -14.50
N ASP A 86 -4.50 5.82 -15.47
CA ASP A 86 -4.44 6.19 -16.89
C ASP A 86 -3.40 7.28 -17.18
N GLY A 87 -2.22 7.14 -16.55
CA GLY A 87 -1.11 8.07 -16.75
C GLY A 87 -1.20 9.37 -15.95
N VAL A 88 -2.25 9.59 -15.18
CA VAL A 88 -2.47 10.82 -14.42
C VAL A 88 -2.46 10.54 -12.92
N LEU A 89 -1.71 11.36 -12.17
CA LEU A 89 -1.71 11.27 -10.71
C LEU A 89 -2.97 11.90 -10.13
N ASN A 90 -3.67 11.12 -9.31
CA ASN A 90 -4.89 11.53 -8.66
C ASN A 90 -4.69 11.52 -7.14
N ASP A 91 -5.10 12.58 -6.47
CA ASP A 91 -5.05 12.66 -5.01
C ASP A 91 -6.08 11.69 -4.42
N ILE A 92 -5.62 10.88 -3.47
CA ILE A 92 -6.49 9.94 -2.76
C ILE A 92 -6.86 10.52 -1.39
N LEU A 93 -5.86 10.76 -0.55
CA LEU A 93 -6.05 11.39 0.76
C LEU A 93 -4.72 11.86 1.32
N ASN A 94 -4.79 12.57 2.43
CA ASN A 94 -3.63 12.96 3.21
C ASN A 94 -3.57 12.13 4.50
N ILE A 95 -2.36 11.80 4.91
CA ILE A 95 -2.07 10.98 6.09
C ILE A 95 -1.22 11.82 7.03
N ASP A 96 -1.41 11.68 8.34
CA ASP A 96 -0.55 12.36 9.30
C ASP A 96 0.86 11.76 9.33
N HIS A 97 1.84 12.56 9.72
CA HIS A 97 3.24 12.13 9.73
C HIS A 97 3.51 10.94 10.67
N ILE A 98 2.83 10.88 11.80
CA ILE A 98 3.00 9.80 12.76
C ILE A 98 2.56 8.47 12.16
N THR A 99 1.39 8.43 11.55
CA THR A 99 0.88 7.24 10.86
C THR A 99 1.79 6.86 9.70
N TYR A 100 2.23 7.83 8.92
CA TYR A 100 3.14 7.56 7.80
C TYR A 100 4.46 6.94 8.25
N ASN A 101 5.03 7.43 9.35
CA ASN A 101 6.29 6.86 9.84
C ASN A 101 6.14 5.39 10.21
N LEU A 102 5.00 5.00 10.75
CA LEU A 102 4.69 3.60 11.04
C LEU A 102 4.49 2.80 9.76
N LEU A 103 3.79 3.37 8.78
CA LEU A 103 3.63 2.76 7.46
C LEU A 103 4.98 2.56 6.78
N LEU A 104 5.83 3.57 6.83
CA LEU A 104 7.15 3.55 6.20
C LEU A 104 8.02 2.42 6.75
N SER A 105 7.99 2.23 8.06
CA SER A 105 8.70 1.11 8.69
C SER A 105 8.21 -0.23 8.17
N ARG A 106 6.91 -0.38 8.04
CA ARG A 106 6.30 -1.60 7.51
C ARG A 106 6.66 -1.81 6.03
N ILE A 107 6.63 -0.74 5.25
CA ILE A 107 7.00 -0.78 3.83
C ILE A 107 8.46 -1.22 3.67
N LYS A 108 9.37 -0.67 4.49
CA LYS A 108 10.77 -1.06 4.45
C LYS A 108 10.94 -2.54 4.79
N LEU A 109 10.18 -3.03 5.77
CA LEU A 109 10.26 -4.43 6.18
C LEU A 109 9.83 -5.37 5.06
N ILE A 110 8.68 -5.16 4.45
CA ILE A 110 8.18 -6.06 3.39
C ILE A 110 8.99 -5.94 2.09
N SER A 111 9.61 -4.79 1.86
CA SER A 111 10.43 -4.55 0.66
C SER A 111 11.90 -4.98 0.85
N ASN A 112 12.25 -5.52 2.01
CA ASN A 112 13.62 -5.89 2.39
C ASN A 112 14.58 -4.70 2.35
N LEU A 113 14.10 -3.53 2.75
CA LEU A 113 14.90 -2.32 2.82
C LEU A 113 15.42 -2.11 4.24
N LYS A 114 16.48 -1.31 4.35
CA LYS A 114 17.13 -1.05 5.64
C LYS A 114 16.39 0.05 6.40
N LEU A 115 15.97 -0.27 7.62
CA LEU A 115 15.19 0.65 8.46
C LEU A 115 16.00 1.85 8.93
N ASN A 116 17.29 1.65 9.17
CA ASN A 116 18.17 2.67 9.76
C ASN A 116 18.80 3.62 8.75
N ILE A 117 18.55 3.44 7.45
CA ILE A 117 19.06 4.33 6.41
C ILE A 117 17.95 5.29 6.01
N LYS A 118 18.20 6.58 6.14
CA LYS A 118 17.20 7.64 5.88
C LYS A 118 17.63 8.67 4.85
N GLY A 119 18.90 8.82 4.59
CA GLY A 119 19.40 9.87 3.71
C GLY A 119 19.74 9.43 2.30
N LYS A 120 19.44 8.20 1.94
CA LYS A 120 19.80 7.62 0.65
C LYS A 120 18.59 6.94 0.01
N ALA A 121 18.56 6.97 -1.33
CA ALA A 121 17.58 6.22 -2.09
C ALA A 121 17.78 4.72 -1.87
N GLN A 122 16.68 4.01 -1.78
CA GLN A 122 16.70 2.55 -1.67
C GLN A 122 15.65 1.98 -2.63
N ASP A 123 15.98 0.86 -3.25
CA ASP A 123 15.04 0.14 -4.12
C ASP A 123 14.86 -1.28 -3.62
N GLY A 124 13.63 -1.74 -3.64
CA GLY A 124 13.29 -3.07 -3.23
C GLY A 124 12.11 -3.60 -4.03
N ARG A 125 11.66 -4.78 -3.67
CA ARG A 125 10.50 -5.40 -4.29
C ARG A 125 9.85 -6.37 -3.33
N PHE A 126 8.57 -6.62 -3.55
CA PHE A 126 7.84 -7.68 -2.85
C PHE A 126 6.69 -8.14 -3.74
N SER A 127 6.10 -9.27 -3.37
CA SER A 127 4.93 -9.81 -4.05
C SER A 127 3.71 -9.65 -3.17
N ILE A 128 2.58 -9.31 -3.77
CA ILE A 128 1.29 -9.32 -3.10
C ILE A 128 0.53 -10.54 -3.58
N LYS A 129 0.04 -11.32 -2.63
CA LYS A 129 -0.87 -12.42 -2.91
C LYS A 129 -2.27 -12.00 -2.49
N LEU A 130 -3.15 -11.89 -3.47
CA LEU A 130 -4.54 -11.48 -3.27
C LEU A 130 -5.42 -12.59 -3.87
N GLY A 131 -5.91 -13.49 -3.01
CA GLY A 131 -6.59 -14.70 -3.46
C GLY A 131 -5.63 -15.59 -4.23
N ASP A 132 -5.98 -15.94 -5.47
CA ASP A 132 -5.16 -16.77 -6.35
C ASP A 132 -4.21 -15.94 -7.24
N VAL A 133 -4.25 -14.61 -7.12
CA VAL A 133 -3.45 -13.72 -7.95
C VAL A 133 -2.22 -13.27 -7.17
N GLU A 134 -1.06 -13.36 -7.81
CA GLU A 134 0.20 -12.88 -7.25
C GLU A 134 0.74 -11.76 -8.13
N ILE A 135 1.09 -10.64 -7.49
CA ILE A 135 1.47 -9.41 -8.18
C ILE A 135 2.80 -8.93 -7.63
N GLU A 136 3.73 -8.60 -8.51
CA GLU A 136 4.99 -8.01 -8.09
C GLU A 136 4.85 -6.49 -7.95
N ILE A 137 5.39 -5.98 -6.85
CA ILE A 137 5.45 -4.55 -6.57
C ILE A 137 6.92 -4.16 -6.45
N ARG A 138 7.32 -3.10 -7.13
CA ARG A 138 8.63 -2.50 -6.96
C ARG A 138 8.52 -1.27 -6.11
N THR A 139 9.37 -1.18 -5.10
CA THR A 139 9.39 -0.10 -4.12
C THR A 139 10.62 0.77 -4.33
N SER A 140 10.43 2.08 -4.43
CA SER A 140 11.52 3.05 -4.44
C SER A 140 11.31 4.02 -3.29
N LEU A 141 12.35 4.21 -2.48
CA LEU A 141 12.39 5.22 -1.43
C LEU A 141 13.32 6.33 -1.88
N LEU A 142 12.86 7.57 -1.79
CA LEU A 142 13.61 8.73 -2.21
C LEU A 142 13.65 9.75 -1.07
N PRO A 143 14.83 10.22 -0.66
CA PRO A 143 14.92 11.25 0.38
C PRO A 143 14.34 12.57 -0.13
N GLY A 144 13.66 13.28 0.74
CA GLY A 144 13.07 14.58 0.44
C GLY A 144 13.20 15.54 1.61
N GLY A 145 12.74 16.76 1.41
CA GLY A 145 12.87 17.82 2.41
C GLY A 145 12.07 17.60 3.68
N TYR A 146 10.98 16.84 3.61
CA TYR A 146 10.10 16.56 4.74
C TYR A 146 10.07 15.09 5.14
N GLY A 147 10.96 14.29 4.59
CA GLY A 147 11.05 12.87 4.88
C GLY A 147 11.21 12.03 3.62
N GLU A 148 11.23 10.73 3.79
CA GLU A 148 11.38 9.82 2.66
C GLU A 148 10.05 9.64 1.94
N SER A 149 10.08 9.75 0.61
CA SER A 149 8.94 9.47 -0.26
C SER A 149 8.97 8.02 -0.73
N VAL A 150 7.80 7.45 -0.93
CA VAL A 150 7.65 6.07 -1.42
C VAL A 150 6.95 6.10 -2.77
N VAL A 151 7.49 5.35 -3.71
CA VAL A 151 6.81 5.06 -4.98
C VAL A 151 6.72 3.55 -5.12
N PHE A 152 5.50 3.05 -5.24
CA PHE A 152 5.25 1.66 -5.60
C PHE A 152 4.88 1.60 -7.08
N ARG A 153 5.52 0.71 -7.80
CA ARG A 153 5.12 0.40 -9.19
C ARG A 153 4.49 -0.98 -9.23
N VAL A 154 3.26 -1.03 -9.72
CA VAL A 154 2.52 -2.28 -9.89
C VAL A 154 2.88 -2.84 -11.26
N LEU A 155 3.47 -4.04 -11.29
CA LEU A 155 3.85 -4.67 -12.55
C LEU A 155 2.65 -5.41 -13.14
N ASN A 156 2.40 -5.17 -14.43
CA ASN A 156 1.31 -5.78 -15.21
C ASN A 156 -0.09 -5.53 -14.64
N PRO A 157 -0.46 -4.27 -14.32
CA PRO A 157 -1.76 -3.98 -13.72
C PRO A 157 -2.94 -4.36 -14.63
N ASN A 158 -2.79 -4.24 -15.95
CA ASN A 158 -3.85 -4.58 -16.90
C ASN A 158 -4.10 -6.08 -16.98
N ALA A 159 -3.03 -6.88 -16.97
CA ALA A 159 -3.14 -8.34 -16.96
C ALA A 159 -3.87 -8.84 -15.71
N ILE A 160 -3.66 -8.17 -14.59
CA ILE A 160 -4.29 -8.50 -13.31
C ILE A 160 -5.78 -8.18 -13.35
N SER A 161 -6.16 -7.02 -13.89
CA SER A 161 -7.57 -6.63 -14.04
C SER A 161 -8.35 -7.65 -14.87
N VAL A 162 -7.77 -8.11 -15.97
CA VAL A 162 -8.37 -9.15 -16.81
C VAL A 162 -8.53 -10.45 -16.03
N SER A 163 -7.50 -10.86 -15.28
CA SER A 163 -7.56 -12.07 -14.47
C SER A 163 -8.63 -11.99 -13.40
N LEU A 164 -8.79 -10.85 -12.75
CA LEU A 164 -9.84 -10.64 -11.76
C LEU A 164 -11.23 -10.70 -12.38
N GLU A 165 -11.39 -10.14 -13.57
CA GLU A 165 -12.65 -10.21 -14.31
C GLU A 165 -12.99 -11.64 -14.73
N GLU A 166 -12.00 -12.39 -15.23
CA GLU A 166 -12.17 -13.79 -15.61
C GLU A 166 -12.57 -14.66 -14.42
N LEU A 167 -12.10 -14.34 -13.22
CA LEU A 167 -12.45 -15.04 -12.00
C LEU A 167 -13.80 -14.58 -11.41
N GLY A 168 -14.46 -13.60 -12.02
CA GLY A 168 -15.73 -13.07 -11.55
C GLY A 168 -15.62 -12.20 -10.32
N ILE A 169 -14.47 -11.62 -10.11
CA ILE A 169 -14.16 -10.78 -8.94
C ILE A 169 -14.34 -9.29 -9.25
#